data_d62b0efc4ad0f175fc1d9e78ac585332
#
_entry.id   d62b0efc4ad0f175fc1d9e78ac585332
#
_cell.length_a   1.000
_cell.length_b   1.000
_cell.length_c   1.000
_cell.angle_alpha   90.00
_cell.angle_beta   90.00
_cell.angle_gamma   90.00
#
_symmetry.space_group_name_H-M   'P 1'
#
loop_
_entity.id
_entity.type
_entity.pdbx_description
1 polymer ?
#
loop_
_entity_poly.entity_id
_entity_poly.type
_entity_poly.pdbx_seq_one_letter_code
_entity_poly.pdbx_strand_id
1 'polypeptide(L)'
;CEDPDHEDFDTIVEDVYLGTIPYMTPKGTFVINGAERVVVSQLHRSPGVFFGTSMHSNGTKLYSARIIPFRGSWIEFATDINNVMYAYIDRKKKLPVTTLLRAIGFESDKDILNCFDLAEEVKCNRETLEACIGRKLAGYVMKPTIEDFVDEDTGEVSSIERNQIVVEREEELT
;
A
#
# COMPACT_ATOMS: atom_id res chain seq x y z
N CYS A 1 14.86 1.31 31.84
CA CYS A 1 14.85 -0.16 31.63
C CYS A 1 13.60 -0.70 32.33
N GLU A 2 12.74 -1.35 31.57
CA GLU A 2 11.63 -2.11 32.13
C GLU A 2 12.17 -3.47 32.54
N ASP A 3 12.10 -3.78 33.83
CA ASP A 3 12.42 -5.13 34.34
C ASP A 3 11.08 -5.88 34.46
N PRO A 4 10.82 -6.88 33.61
CA PRO A 4 9.53 -7.59 33.59
C PRO A 4 9.24 -8.40 34.87
N ASP A 5 10.23 -8.60 35.74
CA ASP A 5 10.12 -9.40 36.93
C ASP A 5 9.77 -8.58 38.23
N HIS A 6 9.66 -7.24 38.12
CA HIS A 6 9.24 -6.36 39.17
C HIS A 6 7.83 -5.82 38.98
N GLU A 7 6.94 -6.07 39.96
CA GLU A 7 5.54 -5.61 39.95
C GLU A 7 5.38 -4.08 40.17
N ASP A 8 6.41 -3.39 40.66
CA ASP A 8 6.42 -1.94 40.86
C ASP A 8 7.42 -1.31 39.84
N PHE A 9 6.94 -0.96 38.65
CA PHE A 9 7.71 -0.21 37.69
C PHE A 9 7.80 1.26 38.07
N ASP A 10 8.88 1.65 38.75
CA ASP A 10 9.21 3.05 38.94
C ASP A 10 9.83 3.61 37.63
N THR A 11 9.11 4.53 36.98
CA THR A 11 9.65 5.27 35.87
C THR A 11 10.73 6.23 36.35
N ILE A 12 12.00 5.88 36.17
CA ILE A 12 13.11 6.76 36.47
C ILE A 12 13.27 7.76 35.35
N VAL A 13 13.03 9.04 35.62
CA VAL A 13 13.27 10.15 34.73
C VAL A 13 14.59 10.81 35.11
N GLU A 14 15.59 10.72 34.25
CA GLU A 14 16.91 11.27 34.46
C GLU A 14 17.38 12.00 33.19
N ASP A 15 18.05 13.14 33.38
CA ASP A 15 18.68 13.87 32.31
C ASP A 15 20.00 13.22 31.91
N VAL A 16 20.08 12.72 30.67
CA VAL A 16 21.27 12.07 30.13
C VAL A 16 21.97 13.01 29.16
N TYR A 17 23.27 13.28 29.42
CA TYR A 17 24.09 14.08 28.50
C TYR A 17 24.37 13.30 27.20
N LEU A 18 23.79 13.75 26.08
CA LEU A 18 23.98 13.12 24.76
C LEU A 18 25.07 13.76 23.92
N GLY A 19 25.53 14.95 24.28
CA GLY A 19 26.54 15.68 23.54
C GLY A 19 26.25 17.18 23.43
N THR A 20 27.07 17.90 22.68
CA THR A 20 26.92 19.34 22.41
C THR A 20 26.41 19.58 20.98
N ILE A 21 25.48 20.52 20.81
CA ILE A 21 25.02 21.00 19.51
C ILE A 21 25.62 22.42 19.33
N PRO A 22 26.23 22.75 18.17
CA PRO A 22 26.73 24.09 17.91
C PRO A 22 25.60 25.12 18.00
N TYR A 23 25.86 26.24 18.66
CA TYR A 23 24.94 27.34 18.80
C TYR A 23 25.07 28.32 17.62
N MET A 24 23.95 28.73 17.05
CA MET A 24 23.94 29.69 15.95
C MET A 24 24.20 31.13 16.49
N THR A 25 25.14 31.82 15.88
CA THR A 25 25.40 33.22 16.23
C THR A 25 24.32 34.15 15.70
N PRO A 26 24.20 35.41 16.21
CA PRO A 26 23.24 36.40 15.67
C PRO A 26 23.40 36.68 14.17
N LYS A 27 24.56 36.43 13.59
CA LYS A 27 24.87 36.57 12.17
C LYS A 27 24.41 35.38 11.32
N GLY A 28 23.87 34.33 11.94
CA GLY A 28 23.45 33.09 11.24
C GLY A 28 24.62 32.16 10.94
N THR A 29 25.72 32.26 11.63
CA THR A 29 26.92 31.45 11.47
C THR A 29 27.10 30.46 12.63
N PHE A 30 27.91 29.42 12.44
CA PHE A 30 28.33 28.47 13.46
C PHE A 30 29.85 28.47 13.56
N VAL A 31 30.38 28.37 14.77
CA VAL A 31 31.82 28.20 14.96
C VAL A 31 32.12 26.71 15.15
N ILE A 32 32.78 26.11 14.16
CA ILE A 32 33.14 24.68 14.15
C ILE A 32 34.67 24.59 14.05
N ASN A 33 35.28 23.97 15.04
CA ASN A 33 36.78 23.85 15.13
C ASN A 33 37.49 25.21 14.95
N GLY A 34 36.95 26.27 15.54
CA GLY A 34 37.52 27.61 15.45
C GLY A 34 37.26 28.36 14.13
N ALA A 35 36.59 27.73 13.16
CA ALA A 35 36.21 28.36 11.89
C ALA A 35 34.75 28.75 11.87
N GLU A 36 34.46 29.97 11.44
CA GLU A 36 33.10 30.46 11.24
C GLU A 36 32.52 29.86 9.95
N ARG A 37 31.41 29.18 10.06
CA ARG A 37 30.76 28.45 8.94
C ARG A 37 29.30 28.82 8.82
N VAL A 38 28.79 28.72 7.60
CA VAL A 38 27.36 28.94 7.27
C VAL A 38 26.81 27.70 6.61
N VAL A 39 25.60 27.33 6.99
CA VAL A 39 24.86 26.27 6.30
C VAL A 39 24.32 26.82 4.98
N VAL A 40 24.75 26.21 3.88
CA VAL A 40 24.28 26.60 2.53
C VAL A 40 23.05 25.78 2.12
N SER A 41 22.16 26.42 1.37
CA SER A 41 21.00 25.74 0.80
C SER A 41 21.43 24.74 -0.28
N GLN A 42 20.86 23.54 -0.24
CA GLN A 42 21.09 22.52 -1.27
C GLN A 42 19.97 22.62 -2.32
N LEU A 43 20.36 22.65 -3.58
CA LEU A 43 19.43 22.59 -4.69
C LEU A 43 18.86 21.17 -4.80
N HIS A 44 17.53 21.04 -4.74
CA HIS A 44 16.85 19.78 -4.97
C HIS A 44 15.57 20.02 -5.78
N ARG A 45 15.02 18.94 -6.37
CA ARG A 45 13.75 19.03 -7.09
C ARG A 45 12.63 19.40 -6.13
N SER A 46 11.71 20.22 -6.61
CA SER A 46 10.51 20.58 -5.85
C SER A 46 9.70 19.36 -5.49
N PRO A 47 9.13 19.30 -4.27
CA PRO A 47 8.20 18.26 -3.90
C PRO A 47 6.98 18.29 -4.83
N GLY A 48 6.45 17.11 -5.13
CA GLY A 48 5.26 16.99 -5.98
C GLY A 48 5.19 15.68 -6.72
N VAL A 49 4.20 15.58 -7.62
CA VAL A 49 4.00 14.42 -8.49
C VAL A 49 4.30 14.82 -9.93
N PHE A 50 5.15 14.05 -10.58
CA PHE A 50 5.58 14.27 -11.96
C PHE A 50 5.20 13.07 -12.80
N PHE A 51 4.49 13.33 -13.90
CA PHE A 51 4.10 12.31 -14.86
C PHE A 51 5.02 12.33 -16.07
N GLY A 52 5.29 11.16 -16.61
CA GLY A 52 6.14 10.99 -17.77
C GLY A 52 5.66 9.87 -18.68
N THR A 53 6.08 9.92 -19.94
CA THR A 53 5.85 8.87 -20.90
C THR A 53 7.14 8.56 -21.62
N SER A 54 7.39 7.28 -21.89
CA SER A 54 8.52 6.80 -22.69
C SER A 54 8.05 5.81 -23.74
N MET A 55 8.82 5.68 -24.81
CA MET A 55 8.56 4.69 -25.85
C MET A 55 9.52 3.53 -25.67
N HIS A 56 8.99 2.32 -25.60
CA HIS A 56 9.81 1.12 -25.64
C HIS A 56 10.28 0.85 -27.07
N SER A 57 11.35 0.07 -27.24
CA SER A 57 11.94 -0.25 -28.57
C SER A 57 10.98 -0.94 -29.53
N ASN A 58 9.96 -1.63 -29.03
CA ASN A 58 8.90 -2.27 -29.81
C ASN A 58 7.71 -1.33 -30.14
N GLY A 59 7.81 -0.02 -29.84
CA GLY A 59 6.77 0.96 -30.14
C GLY A 59 5.68 1.10 -29.08
N THR A 60 5.73 0.32 -27.99
CA THR A 60 4.75 0.43 -26.91
C THR A 60 5.02 1.68 -26.06
N LYS A 61 3.97 2.46 -25.79
CA LYS A 61 4.05 3.64 -24.94
C LYS A 61 3.95 3.22 -23.47
N LEU A 62 4.99 3.56 -22.72
CA LEU A 62 5.05 3.30 -21.28
C LEU A 62 4.77 4.58 -20.49
N TYR A 63 4.06 4.44 -19.40
CA TYR A 63 3.69 5.54 -18.51
C TYR A 63 4.47 5.44 -17.21
N SER A 64 4.84 6.59 -16.66
CA SER A 64 5.49 6.67 -15.37
C SER A 64 4.95 7.84 -14.57
N ALA A 65 4.96 7.69 -13.24
CA ALA A 65 4.66 8.76 -12.31
C ALA A 65 5.70 8.72 -11.20
N ARG A 66 6.23 9.89 -10.82
CA ARG A 66 7.23 10.00 -9.77
C ARG A 66 6.74 10.93 -8.68
N ILE A 67 6.72 10.44 -7.45
CA ILE A 67 6.40 11.21 -6.26
C ILE A 67 7.71 11.62 -5.60
N ILE A 68 7.93 12.92 -5.49
CA ILE A 68 9.07 13.52 -4.79
C ILE A 68 8.52 14.16 -3.52
N PRO A 69 8.83 13.61 -2.32
CA PRO A 69 8.41 14.20 -1.06
C PRO A 69 9.32 15.38 -0.68
N PHE A 70 8.84 16.23 0.22
CA PHE A 70 9.69 17.26 0.82
C PHE A 70 10.87 16.65 1.57
N ARG A 71 10.62 15.53 2.28
CA ARG A 71 11.62 14.77 3.04
C ARG A 71 11.24 13.30 3.01
N GLY A 72 12.16 12.43 2.64
CA GLY A 72 11.97 10.98 2.59
C GLY A 72 12.33 10.37 1.24
N SER A 73 11.95 9.12 1.08
CA SER A 73 12.24 8.31 -0.11
C SER A 73 11.37 8.69 -1.30
N TRP A 74 11.95 8.67 -2.49
CA TRP A 74 11.20 8.85 -3.73
C TRP A 74 10.49 7.57 -4.11
N ILE A 75 9.27 7.72 -4.61
CA ILE A 75 8.48 6.61 -5.15
C ILE A 75 8.26 6.88 -6.64
N GLU A 76 8.56 5.90 -7.46
CA GLU A 76 8.32 5.95 -8.89
C GLU A 76 7.43 4.78 -9.29
N PHE A 77 6.34 5.07 -9.99
CA PHE A 77 5.46 4.10 -10.60
C PHE A 77 5.79 4.01 -12.08
N ALA A 78 5.86 2.82 -12.63
CA ALA A 78 6.08 2.61 -14.06
C ALA A 78 5.29 1.41 -14.55
N THR A 79 4.74 1.52 -15.76
CA THR A 79 4.11 0.41 -16.47
C THR A 79 5.15 -0.39 -17.25
N ASP A 80 4.98 -1.71 -17.28
CA ASP A 80 5.76 -2.62 -18.11
C ASP A 80 5.07 -2.82 -19.48
N ILE A 81 5.77 -3.49 -20.40
CA ILE A 81 5.24 -3.86 -21.73
C ILE A 81 3.96 -4.69 -21.67
N ASN A 82 3.74 -5.41 -20.59
CA ASN A 82 2.55 -6.21 -20.33
C ASN A 82 1.42 -5.43 -19.61
N ASN A 83 1.48 -4.10 -19.56
CA ASN A 83 0.57 -3.25 -18.80
C ASN A 83 0.54 -3.50 -17.30
N VAL A 84 1.54 -4.17 -16.74
CA VAL A 84 1.66 -4.36 -15.30
C VAL A 84 2.34 -3.14 -14.70
N MET A 85 1.74 -2.58 -13.65
CA MET A 85 2.29 -1.43 -12.94
C MET A 85 3.17 -1.86 -11.77
N TYR A 86 4.35 -1.28 -11.70
CA TYR A 86 5.33 -1.50 -10.63
C TYR A 86 5.66 -0.20 -9.90
N ALA A 87 5.96 -0.34 -8.64
CA ALA A 87 6.47 0.73 -7.80
C ALA A 87 7.96 0.50 -7.48
N TYR A 88 8.74 1.57 -7.56
CA TYR A 88 10.17 1.60 -7.20
C TYR A 88 10.35 2.56 -6.05
N ILE A 89 10.91 2.09 -4.95
CA ILE A 89 11.25 2.92 -3.80
C ILE A 89 12.77 3.16 -3.84
N ASP A 90 13.19 4.42 -3.91
CA ASP A 90 14.60 4.84 -4.03
C ASP A 90 15.37 4.11 -5.13
N ARG A 91 14.70 3.70 -6.20
CA ARG A 91 15.27 2.93 -7.33
C ARG A 91 15.88 1.58 -6.95
N LYS A 92 15.56 1.02 -5.78
CA LYS A 92 16.21 -0.21 -5.28
C LYS A 92 15.45 -1.47 -5.63
N LYS A 93 14.16 -1.57 -5.29
CA LYS A 93 13.35 -2.78 -5.51
C LYS A 93 12.15 -2.48 -6.39
N LYS A 94 11.92 -3.38 -7.34
CA LYS A 94 10.72 -3.43 -8.16
C LYS A 94 9.64 -4.20 -7.38
N LEU A 95 8.53 -3.53 -7.04
CA LEU A 95 7.40 -4.10 -6.33
C LEU A 95 6.15 -4.01 -7.23
N PRO A 96 5.29 -5.04 -7.29
CA PRO A 96 3.96 -4.87 -7.88
C PRO A 96 3.20 -3.76 -7.13
N VAL A 97 2.50 -2.89 -7.86
CA VAL A 97 1.76 -1.78 -7.24
C VAL A 97 0.69 -2.27 -6.26
N THR A 98 0.07 -3.41 -6.56
CA THR A 98 -0.94 -4.03 -5.69
C THR A 98 -0.37 -4.40 -4.31
N THR A 99 0.88 -4.87 -4.26
CA THR A 99 1.56 -5.17 -2.98
C THR A 99 1.79 -3.90 -2.17
N LEU A 100 2.20 -2.81 -2.83
CA LEU A 100 2.37 -1.51 -2.16
C LEU A 100 1.04 -0.97 -1.65
N LEU A 101 -0.03 -1.04 -2.45
CA LEU A 101 -1.36 -0.57 -2.06
C LEU A 101 -1.90 -1.34 -0.85
N ARG A 102 -1.71 -2.67 -0.81
CA ARG A 102 -2.08 -3.48 0.36
C ARG A 102 -1.31 -3.05 1.61
N ALA A 103 -0.01 -2.77 1.48
CA ALA A 103 0.80 -2.30 2.60
C ALA A 103 0.39 -0.91 3.12
N ILE A 104 -0.23 -0.07 2.28
CA ILE A 104 -0.72 1.26 2.65
C ILE A 104 -2.11 1.20 3.31
N GLY A 105 -2.89 0.09 3.09
CA GLY A 105 -4.18 -0.09 3.73
C GLY A 105 -5.35 -0.45 2.78
N PHE A 106 -5.09 -0.67 1.49
CA PHE A 106 -6.09 -1.22 0.56
C PHE A 106 -6.13 -2.74 0.72
N GLU A 107 -6.90 -3.23 1.68
CA GLU A 107 -6.89 -4.66 2.06
C GLU A 107 -7.57 -5.55 1.02
N SER A 108 -8.69 -5.08 0.46
CA SER A 108 -9.49 -5.89 -0.46
C SER A 108 -9.12 -5.69 -1.92
N ASP A 109 -9.34 -6.72 -2.74
CA ASP A 109 -9.23 -6.62 -4.21
C ASP A 109 -10.20 -5.60 -4.77
N LYS A 110 -11.38 -5.48 -4.16
CA LYS A 110 -12.41 -4.52 -4.52
C LYS A 110 -11.90 -3.09 -4.39
N ASP A 111 -11.24 -2.74 -3.28
CA ASP A 111 -10.71 -1.40 -3.04
C ASP A 111 -9.63 -1.03 -4.06
N ILE A 112 -8.78 -2.00 -4.42
CA ILE A 112 -7.74 -1.80 -5.43
C ILE A 112 -8.36 -1.61 -6.81
N LEU A 113 -9.33 -2.42 -7.20
CA LEU A 113 -10.02 -2.29 -8.49
C LEU A 113 -10.78 -0.96 -8.60
N ASN A 114 -11.45 -0.53 -7.52
CA ASN A 114 -12.13 0.75 -7.47
C ASN A 114 -11.16 1.94 -7.55
N CYS A 115 -9.96 1.83 -6.97
CA CYS A 115 -8.94 2.87 -7.05
C CYS A 115 -8.52 3.16 -8.50
N PHE A 116 -8.60 2.16 -9.38
CA PHE A 116 -8.24 2.27 -10.79
C PHE A 116 -9.45 2.35 -11.73
N ASP A 117 -10.68 2.44 -11.22
CA ASP A 117 -11.92 2.38 -12.01
C ASP A 117 -11.99 1.15 -12.94
N LEU A 118 -11.44 0.02 -12.48
CA LEU A 118 -11.40 -1.22 -13.25
C LEU A 118 -12.59 -2.14 -13.01
N ALA A 119 -13.41 -1.86 -12.00
CA ALA A 119 -14.59 -2.63 -11.67
C ALA A 119 -15.79 -1.71 -11.45
N GLU A 120 -16.96 -2.18 -11.86
CA GLU A 120 -18.23 -1.54 -11.69
C GLU A 120 -19.12 -2.39 -10.77
N GLU A 121 -19.72 -1.76 -9.77
CA GLU A 121 -20.70 -2.43 -8.91
C GLU A 121 -22.08 -2.27 -9.50
N VAL A 122 -22.72 -3.39 -9.79
CA VAL A 122 -24.08 -3.42 -10.30
C VAL A 122 -25.00 -4.12 -9.30
N LYS A 123 -26.27 -3.68 -9.25
CA LYS A 123 -27.28 -4.37 -8.45
C LYS A 123 -27.58 -5.72 -9.09
N CYS A 124 -27.66 -6.78 -8.27
CA CYS A 124 -27.98 -8.13 -8.73
C CYS A 124 -29.48 -8.25 -9.05
N ASN A 125 -29.88 -7.73 -10.20
CA ASN A 125 -31.22 -7.85 -10.76
C ASN A 125 -31.12 -8.55 -12.10
N ARG A 126 -32.20 -9.23 -12.53
CA ARG A 126 -32.24 -9.95 -13.80
C ARG A 126 -31.87 -9.05 -15.00
N GLU A 127 -32.46 -7.85 -15.06
CA GLU A 127 -32.21 -6.87 -16.13
C GLU A 127 -30.74 -6.42 -16.19
N THR A 128 -30.10 -6.17 -15.03
CA THR A 128 -28.70 -5.75 -14.95
C THR A 128 -27.74 -6.90 -15.25
N LEU A 129 -28.07 -8.13 -14.86
CA LEU A 129 -27.27 -9.31 -15.20
C LEU A 129 -27.33 -9.62 -16.69
N GLU A 130 -28.51 -9.52 -17.33
CA GLU A 130 -28.64 -9.66 -18.79
C GLU A 130 -27.83 -8.61 -19.57
N ALA A 131 -27.72 -7.39 -19.03
CA ALA A 131 -26.87 -6.34 -19.61
C ALA A 131 -25.36 -6.57 -19.39
N CYS A 132 -24.99 -7.43 -18.45
CA CYS A 132 -23.59 -7.76 -18.13
C CYS A 132 -23.10 -9.04 -18.81
N ILE A 133 -23.91 -9.69 -19.64
CA ILE A 133 -23.48 -10.88 -20.40
C ILE A 133 -22.27 -10.55 -21.25
N GLY A 134 -21.27 -11.44 -21.24
CA GLY A 134 -19.99 -11.24 -21.91
C GLY A 134 -18.96 -10.43 -21.12
N ARG A 135 -19.31 -9.96 -19.90
CA ARG A 135 -18.35 -9.29 -18.99
C ARG A 135 -17.77 -10.31 -18.00
N LYS A 136 -16.56 -10.05 -17.55
CA LYS A 136 -15.87 -10.90 -16.57
C LYS A 136 -16.15 -10.43 -15.15
N LEU A 137 -16.28 -11.40 -14.25
CA LEU A 137 -16.45 -11.14 -12.82
C LEU A 137 -15.13 -10.67 -12.19
N ALA A 138 -15.19 -9.58 -11.43
CA ALA A 138 -14.04 -9.04 -10.71
C ALA A 138 -13.77 -9.79 -9.39
N GLY A 139 -14.76 -10.52 -8.85
CA GLY A 139 -14.65 -11.25 -7.60
C GLY A 139 -15.42 -12.57 -7.63
N TYR A 140 -15.24 -13.38 -6.57
CA TYR A 140 -16.00 -14.63 -6.40
C TYR A 140 -17.46 -14.35 -6.03
N VAL A 141 -18.38 -15.10 -6.63
CA VAL A 141 -19.76 -15.15 -6.16
C VAL A 141 -19.89 -16.32 -5.21
N MET A 142 -20.20 -16.04 -3.95
CA MET A 142 -20.29 -17.04 -2.89
C MET A 142 -21.74 -17.18 -2.42
N LYS A 143 -22.15 -18.41 -2.18
CA LYS A 143 -23.43 -18.74 -1.56
C LYS A 143 -23.14 -19.21 -0.14
N PRO A 144 -23.71 -18.58 0.90
CA PRO A 144 -23.63 -19.10 2.25
C PRO A 144 -24.39 -20.42 2.34
N THR A 145 -23.73 -21.48 2.76
CA THR A 145 -24.31 -22.79 2.99
C THR A 145 -24.07 -23.16 4.45
N ILE A 146 -25.12 -23.60 5.14
CA ILE A 146 -25.02 -24.06 6.52
C ILE A 146 -24.84 -25.57 6.46
N GLU A 147 -23.72 -26.06 6.97
CA GLU A 147 -23.47 -27.48 7.14
C GLU A 147 -23.58 -27.84 8.64
N ASP A 148 -24.46 -28.77 8.97
CA ASP A 148 -24.64 -29.25 10.32
C ASP A 148 -23.68 -30.42 10.55
N PHE A 149 -22.78 -30.28 11.52
CA PHE A 149 -21.90 -31.33 12.00
C PHE A 149 -22.47 -31.89 13.30
N VAL A 150 -22.64 -33.20 13.33
CA VAL A 150 -23.00 -33.95 14.53
C VAL A 150 -21.69 -34.51 15.11
N ASP A 151 -21.35 -34.12 16.32
CA ASP A 151 -20.25 -34.70 17.04
C ASP A 151 -20.62 -36.16 17.42
N GLU A 152 -19.84 -37.11 16.96
CA GLU A 152 -20.11 -38.57 17.16
C GLU A 152 -20.02 -38.98 18.63
N ASP A 153 -19.23 -38.27 19.45
CA ASP A 153 -18.99 -38.60 20.85
C ASP A 153 -20.02 -37.97 21.81
N THR A 154 -20.46 -36.72 21.50
CA THR A 154 -21.35 -35.94 22.40
C THR A 154 -22.79 -35.86 21.87
N GLY A 155 -23.02 -36.11 20.58
CA GLY A 155 -24.30 -35.94 19.93
C GLY A 155 -24.75 -34.49 19.76
N GLU A 156 -23.89 -33.52 20.04
CA GLU A 156 -24.15 -32.11 19.82
C GLU A 156 -24.10 -31.75 18.33
N VAL A 157 -25.11 -30.99 17.88
CA VAL A 157 -25.16 -30.49 16.49
C VAL A 157 -24.58 -29.10 16.49
N SER A 158 -23.44 -28.90 15.80
CA SER A 158 -22.85 -27.59 15.56
C SER A 158 -23.04 -27.23 14.08
N SER A 159 -23.69 -26.07 13.81
CA SER A 159 -23.86 -25.54 12.48
C SER A 159 -22.71 -24.60 12.12
N ILE A 160 -21.99 -24.94 11.06
CA ILE A 160 -20.87 -24.12 10.54
C ILE A 160 -21.31 -23.47 9.23
N GLU A 161 -21.25 -22.15 9.17
CA GLU A 161 -21.42 -21.45 7.90
C GLU A 161 -20.18 -21.65 7.01
N ARG A 162 -20.39 -22.27 5.86
CA ARG A 162 -19.41 -22.38 4.78
C ARG A 162 -19.87 -21.60 3.58
N ASN A 163 -18.96 -20.81 3.03
CA ASN A 163 -19.19 -20.11 1.77
C ASN A 163 -18.81 -21.03 0.60
N GLN A 164 -19.79 -21.48 -0.15
CA GLN A 164 -19.58 -22.23 -1.39
C GLN A 164 -19.38 -21.24 -2.54
N ILE A 165 -18.27 -21.34 -3.26
CA ILE A 165 -18.03 -20.55 -4.47
C ILE A 165 -18.96 -21.08 -5.55
N VAL A 166 -19.83 -20.22 -6.08
CA VAL A 166 -20.78 -20.55 -7.14
C VAL A 166 -20.22 -20.17 -8.51
N VAL A 167 -19.54 -19.03 -8.59
CA VAL A 167 -18.88 -18.54 -9.81
C VAL A 167 -17.51 -18.05 -9.45
N GLU A 168 -16.52 -18.43 -10.25
CA GLU A 168 -15.13 -18.05 -10.02
C GLU A 168 -14.82 -16.63 -10.52
N ARG A 169 -13.74 -16.09 -10.00
CA ARG A 169 -13.19 -14.82 -10.46
C ARG A 169 -12.69 -14.96 -11.92
N GLU A 170 -12.85 -13.90 -12.71
CA GLU A 170 -12.50 -13.83 -14.13
C GLU A 170 -13.36 -14.73 -15.04
N GLU A 171 -14.35 -15.40 -14.49
CA GLU A 171 -15.34 -16.14 -15.29
C GLU A 171 -16.24 -15.16 -16.05
N GLU A 172 -16.54 -15.49 -17.30
CA GLU A 172 -17.39 -14.71 -18.19
C GLU A 172 -18.85 -15.05 -17.94
N LEU A 173 -19.67 -14.03 -17.76
CA LEU A 173 -21.12 -14.19 -17.62
C LEU A 173 -21.73 -14.60 -18.96
N THR A 174 -22.42 -15.77 -18.98
CA THR A 174 -23.05 -16.37 -20.14
C THR A 174 -24.57 -16.39 -20.02
#